data_05e6929442094d86248bdad8bc03a775
#
_entry.id   05e6929442094d86248bdad8bc03a775
#
_cell.length_a   1.000
_cell.length_b   1.000
_cell.length_c   1.000
_cell.angle_alpha   90.00
_cell.angle_beta   90.00
_cell.angle_gamma   90.00
#
_symmetry.space_group_name_H-M   'P 1'
#
loop_
_entity.id
_entity.type
_entity.pdbx_description
1 polymer ?
#
loop_
_entity_poly.entity_id
_entity_poly.type
_entity_poly.pdbx_seq_one_letter_code
_entity_poly.pdbx_strand_id
1 'polypeptide(L)'
;MDPQTLAAYDLDAAAFAKDWLGQPSPVDLQEIVERFFVRGGNSADIGCGCGREVAWLHANGFSAVGFDASEGLLSEARRRYPSLKFAQAELPELAGVGTFDNVLCETVIMHLDHEQIAASVRRLRDIVKPSGILYLSWRVTEGADERDAQGRLYAAFDPADVLAELKGTTVLLDEEAVSASSGKKIHRMVVKKPGLEIRE
;
A
#
# COMPACT_ATOMS: atom_id res chain seq x y z
N MET A 1 9.90 -8.56 2.46
CA MET A 1 10.44 -7.35 1.76
C MET A 1 11.91 -7.58 1.41
N ASP A 2 12.44 -6.96 0.33
CA ASP A 2 13.88 -7.01 0.02
C ASP A 2 14.70 -6.47 1.20
N PRO A 3 15.64 -7.26 1.75
CA PRO A 3 16.34 -6.87 2.98
C PRO A 3 17.18 -5.60 2.84
N GLN A 4 17.73 -5.33 1.66
CA GLN A 4 18.52 -4.12 1.42
C GLN A 4 17.62 -2.87 1.38
N THR A 5 16.43 -2.99 0.81
CA THR A 5 15.41 -1.93 0.82
C THR A 5 14.96 -1.61 2.25
N LEU A 6 14.68 -2.65 3.06
CA LEU A 6 14.29 -2.47 4.46
C LEU A 6 15.40 -1.76 5.26
N ALA A 7 16.66 -2.21 5.09
CA ALA A 7 17.79 -1.58 5.76
C ALA A 7 17.97 -0.10 5.35
N ALA A 8 17.75 0.24 4.07
CA ALA A 8 17.80 1.62 3.60
C ALA A 8 16.73 2.50 4.27
N TYR A 9 15.50 2.00 4.38
CA TYR A 9 14.42 2.73 5.06
C TYR A 9 14.68 2.91 6.56
N ASP A 10 15.19 1.90 7.25
CA ASP A 10 15.51 2.00 8.67
C ASP A 10 16.66 2.97 8.94
N LEU A 11 17.69 2.96 8.07
CA LEU A 11 18.86 3.83 8.24
C LEU A 11 18.53 5.32 8.09
N ASP A 12 17.71 5.67 7.09
CA ASP A 12 17.45 7.06 6.70
C ASP A 12 15.96 7.46 6.85
N ALA A 13 15.24 6.83 7.79
CA ALA A 13 13.80 7.02 7.96
C ALA A 13 13.38 8.49 8.08
N ALA A 14 14.13 9.30 8.82
CA ALA A 14 13.84 10.73 8.99
C ALA A 14 14.00 11.51 7.67
N ALA A 15 14.99 11.17 6.83
CA ALA A 15 15.20 11.81 5.54
C ALA A 15 14.09 11.43 4.56
N PHE A 16 13.71 10.15 4.49
CA PHE A 16 12.58 9.71 3.68
C PHE A 16 11.27 10.37 4.11
N ALA A 17 10.99 10.41 5.42
CA ALA A 17 9.80 11.07 5.94
C ALA A 17 9.75 12.56 5.58
N LYS A 18 10.89 13.26 5.67
CA LYS A 18 11.00 14.67 5.28
C LYS A 18 10.75 14.87 3.79
N ASP A 19 11.33 14.02 2.94
CA ASP A 19 11.17 14.09 1.50
C ASP A 19 9.69 13.89 1.10
N TRP A 20 9.07 12.79 1.56
CA TRP A 20 7.68 12.48 1.21
C TRP A 20 6.68 13.52 1.70
N LEU A 21 6.89 14.09 2.88
CA LEU A 21 6.05 15.16 3.41
C LEU A 21 6.28 16.51 2.72
N GLY A 22 7.42 16.68 2.07
CA GLY A 22 7.72 17.83 1.23
C GLY A 22 7.14 17.74 -0.19
N GLN A 23 6.70 16.55 -0.62
CA GLN A 23 6.09 16.35 -1.93
C GLN A 23 4.67 16.94 -1.99
N PRO A 24 4.15 17.23 -3.17
CA PRO A 24 2.75 17.59 -3.35
C PRO A 24 1.80 16.56 -2.76
N SER A 25 0.60 17.01 -2.41
CA SER A 25 -0.46 16.09 -1.96
C SER A 25 -0.81 15.08 -3.07
N PRO A 26 -0.99 13.79 -2.76
CA PRO A 26 -1.40 12.77 -3.72
C PRO A 26 -2.91 12.88 -4.03
N VAL A 27 -3.31 13.99 -4.63
CA VAL A 27 -4.74 14.29 -4.89
C VAL A 27 -5.40 13.23 -5.76
N ASP A 28 -4.67 12.64 -6.68
CA ASP A 28 -5.13 11.55 -7.55
C ASP A 28 -5.45 10.26 -6.75
N LEU A 29 -4.64 9.91 -5.76
CA LEU A 29 -4.92 8.83 -4.83
C LEU A 29 -6.13 9.17 -3.95
N GLN A 30 -6.17 10.39 -3.42
CA GLN A 30 -7.24 10.85 -2.54
C GLN A 30 -8.61 10.79 -3.23
N GLU A 31 -8.70 11.22 -4.48
CA GLU A 31 -9.93 11.12 -5.30
C GLU A 31 -10.37 9.66 -5.50
N ILE A 32 -9.44 8.74 -5.73
CA ILE A 32 -9.72 7.31 -5.86
C ILE A 32 -10.26 6.74 -4.53
N VAL A 33 -9.61 7.07 -3.42
CA VAL A 33 -10.06 6.65 -2.08
C VAL A 33 -11.46 7.18 -1.80
N GLU A 34 -11.71 8.46 -2.04
CA GLU A 34 -13.04 9.06 -1.83
C GLU A 34 -14.12 8.42 -2.68
N ARG A 35 -13.79 8.00 -3.89
CA ARG A 35 -14.71 7.39 -4.85
C ARG A 35 -15.06 5.94 -4.51
N PHE A 36 -14.10 5.15 -4.05
CA PHE A 36 -14.25 3.70 -3.98
C PHE A 36 -14.28 3.13 -2.56
N PHE A 37 -13.60 3.76 -1.59
CA PHE A 37 -13.53 3.20 -0.24
C PHE A 37 -14.89 3.25 0.48
N VAL A 38 -15.12 2.23 1.29
CA VAL A 38 -16.32 2.13 2.12
C VAL A 38 -16.26 3.18 3.22
N ARG A 39 -17.13 4.19 3.15
CA ARG A 39 -17.22 5.27 4.15
C ARG A 39 -17.57 4.71 5.52
N GLY A 40 -16.87 5.18 6.55
CA GLY A 40 -17.05 4.70 7.94
C GLY A 40 -16.48 3.29 8.20
N GLY A 41 -15.94 2.63 7.16
CA GLY A 41 -15.28 1.33 7.30
C GLY A 41 -13.90 1.41 7.94
N ASN A 42 -13.45 0.31 8.54
CA ASN A 42 -12.09 0.19 9.04
C ASN A 42 -11.13 0.06 7.86
N SER A 43 -10.05 0.81 7.91
CA SER A 43 -9.05 0.87 6.84
C SER A 43 -7.66 0.44 7.33
N ALA A 44 -6.92 -0.29 6.51
CA ALA A 44 -5.50 -0.56 6.70
C ALA A 44 -4.69 0.14 5.61
N ASP A 45 -3.59 0.76 5.99
CA ASP A 45 -2.56 1.25 5.08
C ASP A 45 -1.32 0.35 5.24
N ILE A 46 -1.05 -0.48 4.22
CA ILE A 46 0.04 -1.46 4.20
C ILE A 46 1.24 -0.86 3.48
N GLY A 47 2.36 -0.72 4.20
CA GLY A 47 3.51 0.07 3.78
C GLY A 47 3.26 1.56 4.03
N CYS A 48 2.74 1.88 5.21
CA CYS A 48 2.29 3.24 5.56
C CYS A 48 3.41 4.27 5.69
N GLY A 49 4.67 3.84 5.69
CA GLY A 49 5.83 4.70 5.83
C GLY A 49 5.73 5.61 7.04
N CYS A 50 5.86 6.93 6.81
CA CYS A 50 5.78 7.95 7.87
C CYS A 50 4.35 8.34 8.27
N GLY A 51 3.32 7.62 7.78
CA GLY A 51 1.92 7.74 8.22
C GLY A 51 1.11 8.86 7.56
N ARG A 52 1.59 9.43 6.44
CA ARG A 52 0.91 10.55 5.74
C ARG A 52 -0.50 10.16 5.30
N GLU A 53 -0.64 9.02 4.64
CA GLU A 53 -1.92 8.52 4.14
C GLU A 53 -2.85 8.09 5.28
N VAL A 54 -2.34 7.49 6.35
CA VAL A 54 -3.12 7.16 7.56
C VAL A 54 -3.72 8.42 8.18
N ALA A 55 -2.92 9.49 8.27
CA ALA A 55 -3.39 10.77 8.81
C ALA A 55 -4.47 11.40 7.92
N TRP A 56 -4.29 11.36 6.59
CA TRP A 56 -5.28 11.87 5.66
C TRP A 56 -6.58 11.03 5.71
N LEU A 57 -6.48 9.70 5.72
CA LEU A 57 -7.63 8.81 5.86
C LEU A 57 -8.43 9.13 7.12
N HIS A 58 -7.74 9.28 8.26
CA HIS A 58 -8.39 9.60 9.53
C HIS A 58 -9.09 10.96 9.49
N ALA A 59 -8.45 11.99 8.92
CA ALA A 59 -9.02 13.34 8.79
C ALA A 59 -10.27 13.36 7.88
N ASN A 60 -10.38 12.38 6.95
CA ASN A 60 -11.50 12.26 6.00
C ASN A 60 -12.54 11.20 6.41
N GLY A 61 -12.55 10.79 7.68
CA GLY A 61 -13.61 9.95 8.25
C GLY A 61 -13.45 8.45 8.04
N PHE A 62 -12.23 7.99 7.67
CA PHE A 62 -11.89 6.58 7.63
C PHE A 62 -11.16 6.19 8.92
N SER A 63 -11.60 5.12 9.60
CA SER A 63 -10.88 4.58 10.76
C SER A 63 -9.67 3.80 10.27
N ALA A 64 -8.48 4.42 10.27
CA ALA A 64 -7.28 3.86 9.66
C ALA A 64 -6.23 3.39 10.69
N VAL A 65 -5.54 2.30 10.37
CA VAL A 65 -4.35 1.79 11.06
C VAL A 65 -3.25 1.63 10.02
N GLY A 66 -2.04 2.11 10.31
CA GLY A 66 -0.86 1.94 9.45
C GLY A 66 -0.03 0.72 9.83
N PHE A 67 0.45 0.02 8.83
CA PHE A 67 1.38 -1.10 8.97
C PHE A 67 2.59 -0.90 8.07
N ASP A 68 3.79 -1.12 8.59
CA ASP A 68 5.04 -1.04 7.82
C ASP A 68 6.04 -2.07 8.33
N ALA A 69 6.95 -2.49 7.47
CA ALA A 69 8.06 -3.37 7.84
C ALA A 69 9.16 -2.60 8.59
N SER A 70 9.39 -1.33 8.25
CA SER A 70 10.43 -0.48 8.81
C SER A 70 10.00 0.12 10.15
N GLU A 71 10.68 -0.28 11.22
CA GLU A 71 10.46 0.32 12.55
C GLU A 71 10.96 1.77 12.59
N GLY A 72 11.98 2.11 11.79
CA GLY A 72 12.46 3.48 11.63
C GLY A 72 11.36 4.40 11.10
N LEU A 73 10.67 4.01 10.02
CA LEU A 73 9.55 4.78 9.47
C LEU A 73 8.36 4.84 10.43
N LEU A 74 8.04 3.73 11.12
CA LEU A 74 6.98 3.70 12.11
C LEU A 74 7.26 4.62 13.30
N SER A 75 8.52 4.74 13.71
CA SER A 75 8.93 5.69 14.76
C SER A 75 8.68 7.14 14.31
N GLU A 76 8.97 7.47 13.04
CA GLU A 76 8.62 8.78 12.47
C GLU A 76 7.10 9.01 12.41
N ALA A 77 6.32 7.98 12.03
CA ALA A 77 4.86 8.05 11.99
C ALA A 77 4.27 8.30 13.39
N ARG A 78 4.68 7.52 14.39
CA ARG A 78 4.21 7.67 15.79
C ARG A 78 4.58 9.02 16.38
N ARG A 79 5.78 9.53 16.08
CA ARG A 79 6.23 10.85 16.53
C ARG A 79 5.37 11.99 15.96
N ARG A 80 4.97 11.88 14.69
CA ARG A 80 4.18 12.91 13.99
C ARG A 80 2.71 12.85 14.33
N TYR A 81 2.17 11.64 14.47
CA TYR A 81 0.75 11.37 14.63
C TYR A 81 0.50 10.51 15.87
N PRO A 82 0.79 11.02 17.08
CA PRO A 82 0.76 10.21 18.31
C PRO A 82 -0.63 9.69 18.70
N SER A 83 -1.69 10.24 18.14
CA SER A 83 -3.08 9.79 18.34
C SER A 83 -3.50 8.67 17.38
N LEU A 84 -2.71 8.38 16.33
CA LEU A 84 -3.03 7.37 15.34
C LEU A 84 -2.32 6.05 15.67
N LYS A 85 -2.82 4.96 15.10
CA LYS A 85 -2.32 3.61 15.37
C LYS A 85 -1.38 3.15 14.26
N PHE A 86 -0.21 2.68 14.68
CA PHE A 86 0.81 2.14 13.79
C PHE A 86 1.41 0.86 14.40
N ALA A 87 1.54 -0.19 13.59
CA ALA A 87 2.11 -1.46 14.02
C ALA A 87 3.09 -2.01 12.97
N GLN A 88 4.08 -2.77 13.43
CA GLN A 88 5.01 -3.41 12.52
C GLN A 88 4.36 -4.66 11.91
N ALA A 89 4.37 -4.75 10.59
CA ALA A 89 3.97 -5.94 9.83
C ALA A 89 4.62 -5.91 8.45
N GLU A 90 4.96 -7.08 7.94
CA GLU A 90 5.70 -7.26 6.69
C GLU A 90 4.94 -8.19 5.74
N LEU A 91 4.92 -7.85 4.45
CA LEU A 91 4.50 -8.73 3.37
C LEU A 91 5.56 -9.82 3.11
N PRO A 92 5.14 -11.03 2.75
CA PRO A 92 3.76 -11.46 2.48
C PRO A 92 2.94 -11.88 3.70
N GLU A 93 3.54 -12.08 4.88
CA GLU A 93 2.87 -12.71 6.02
C GLU A 93 1.79 -11.84 6.62
N LEU A 94 2.05 -10.54 6.84
CA LEU A 94 1.21 -9.62 7.61
C LEU A 94 0.74 -10.28 8.91
N ALA A 95 1.68 -10.77 9.71
CA ALA A 95 1.41 -11.50 10.93
C ALA A 95 0.62 -10.63 11.93
N GLY A 96 -0.48 -11.15 12.47
CA GLY A 96 -1.33 -10.43 13.42
C GLY A 96 -2.24 -9.36 12.80
N VAL A 97 -2.13 -9.12 11.49
CA VAL A 97 -3.00 -8.17 10.78
C VAL A 97 -4.37 -8.79 10.54
N GLY A 98 -5.41 -8.14 11.05
CA GLY A 98 -6.81 -8.57 10.91
C GLY A 98 -7.40 -8.30 9.51
N THR A 99 -8.72 -8.18 9.43
CA THR A 99 -9.43 -7.89 8.18
C THR A 99 -10.07 -6.50 8.21
N PHE A 100 -10.14 -5.86 7.03
CA PHE A 100 -10.55 -4.47 6.88
C PHE A 100 -11.60 -4.31 5.77
N ASP A 101 -12.40 -3.26 5.89
CA ASP A 101 -13.35 -2.87 4.86
C ASP A 101 -12.62 -2.22 3.68
N ASN A 102 -11.50 -1.54 3.96
CA ASN A 102 -10.63 -0.92 2.98
C ASN A 102 -9.17 -1.30 3.24
N VAL A 103 -8.44 -1.64 2.20
CA VAL A 103 -7.00 -1.87 2.25
C VAL A 103 -6.33 -0.97 1.22
N LEU A 104 -5.42 -0.12 1.69
CA LEU A 104 -4.53 0.71 0.88
C LEU A 104 -3.14 0.05 0.86
N CYS A 105 -2.54 -0.08 -0.32
CA CYS A 105 -1.14 -0.50 -0.47
C CYS A 105 -0.53 0.31 -1.63
N GLU A 106 0.04 1.47 -1.29
CA GLU A 106 0.55 2.45 -2.26
C GLU A 106 2.06 2.28 -2.43
N THR A 107 2.48 1.88 -3.63
CA THR A 107 3.89 1.80 -4.04
C THR A 107 4.79 0.97 -3.10
N VAL A 108 4.33 -0.24 -2.74
CA VAL A 108 5.04 -1.15 -1.83
C VAL A 108 5.57 -2.40 -2.54
N ILE A 109 4.72 -3.06 -3.34
CA ILE A 109 5.02 -4.41 -3.85
C ILE A 109 6.23 -4.48 -4.79
N MET A 110 6.64 -3.38 -5.41
CA MET A 110 7.86 -3.30 -6.20
C MET A 110 9.14 -3.39 -5.36
N HIS A 111 9.04 -3.31 -4.04
CA HIS A 111 10.16 -3.50 -3.11
C HIS A 111 10.27 -4.94 -2.58
N LEU A 112 9.55 -5.87 -3.17
CA LEU A 112 9.56 -7.28 -2.83
C LEU A 112 10.37 -8.08 -3.84
N ASP A 113 11.03 -9.14 -3.38
CA ASP A 113 11.59 -10.14 -4.27
C ASP A 113 10.48 -10.78 -5.10
N HIS A 114 10.74 -11.15 -6.36
CA HIS A 114 9.74 -11.69 -7.30
C HIS A 114 8.93 -12.86 -6.70
N GLU A 115 9.59 -13.75 -5.97
CA GLU A 115 8.96 -14.90 -5.33
C GLU A 115 7.90 -14.52 -4.29
N GLN A 116 8.01 -13.32 -3.73
CA GLN A 116 7.10 -12.81 -2.69
C GLN A 116 5.90 -12.04 -3.26
N ILE A 117 5.97 -11.52 -4.48
CA ILE A 117 4.95 -10.62 -5.04
C ILE A 117 3.58 -11.32 -5.09
N ALA A 118 3.50 -12.51 -5.68
CA ALA A 118 2.25 -13.25 -5.82
C ALA A 118 1.61 -13.57 -4.46
N ALA A 119 2.41 -14.04 -3.49
CA ALA A 119 1.94 -14.33 -2.15
C ALA A 119 1.45 -13.06 -1.41
N SER A 120 2.14 -11.94 -1.62
CA SER A 120 1.79 -10.64 -1.05
C SER A 120 0.47 -10.11 -1.59
N VAL A 121 0.26 -10.19 -2.90
CA VAL A 121 -1.01 -9.77 -3.54
C VAL A 121 -2.18 -10.62 -3.03
N ARG A 122 -2.01 -11.96 -2.94
CA ARG A 122 -3.01 -12.83 -2.32
C ARG A 122 -3.31 -12.42 -0.88
N ARG A 123 -2.28 -12.16 -0.09
CA ARG A 123 -2.46 -11.76 1.31
C ARG A 123 -3.18 -10.42 1.45
N LEU A 124 -2.85 -9.44 0.61
CA LEU A 124 -3.57 -8.16 0.57
C LEU A 124 -5.06 -8.36 0.26
N ARG A 125 -5.40 -9.19 -0.74
CA ARG A 125 -6.78 -9.56 -1.05
C ARG A 125 -7.47 -10.27 0.13
N ASP A 126 -6.76 -11.15 0.82
CA ASP A 126 -7.33 -11.99 1.89
C ASP A 126 -7.67 -11.18 3.15
N ILE A 127 -6.93 -10.12 3.46
CA ILE A 127 -7.26 -9.21 4.56
C ILE A 127 -8.39 -8.22 4.24
N VAL A 128 -8.88 -8.17 3.00
CA VAL A 128 -10.09 -7.43 2.65
C VAL A 128 -11.31 -8.24 3.08
N LYS A 129 -12.25 -7.62 3.79
CA LYS A 129 -13.54 -8.23 4.15
C LYS A 129 -14.43 -8.44 2.92
N PRO A 130 -15.44 -9.32 2.99
CA PRO A 130 -16.47 -9.39 1.96
C PRO A 130 -17.07 -8.01 1.67
N SER A 131 -17.27 -7.69 0.39
CA SER A 131 -17.70 -6.39 -0.14
C SER A 131 -16.72 -5.24 0.06
N GLY A 132 -15.57 -5.47 0.66
CA GLY A 132 -14.52 -4.48 0.89
C GLY A 132 -13.70 -4.17 -0.36
N ILE A 133 -12.84 -3.15 -0.24
CA ILE A 133 -12.06 -2.58 -1.34
C ILE A 133 -10.57 -2.74 -1.05
N LEU A 134 -9.81 -3.14 -2.08
CA LEU A 134 -8.35 -3.06 -2.11
C LEU A 134 -7.95 -2.02 -3.16
N TYR A 135 -7.17 -1.04 -2.75
CA TYR A 135 -6.32 -0.24 -3.64
C TYR A 135 -4.91 -0.79 -3.59
N LEU A 136 -4.33 -1.02 -4.74
CA LEU A 136 -2.95 -1.51 -4.90
C LEU A 136 -2.26 -0.71 -6.00
N SER A 137 -1.05 -0.22 -5.74
CA SER A 137 -0.23 0.41 -6.77
C SER A 137 1.24 0.04 -6.64
N TRP A 138 1.97 0.26 -7.73
CA TRP A 138 3.42 0.14 -7.77
C TRP A 138 4.02 1.06 -8.82
N ARG A 139 5.27 1.45 -8.61
CA ARG A 139 6.02 2.16 -9.62
C ARG A 139 6.35 1.23 -10.78
N VAL A 140 6.05 1.65 -12.00
CA VAL A 140 6.36 0.87 -13.20
C VAL A 140 7.87 0.91 -13.45
N THR A 141 8.48 -0.27 -13.50
CA THR A 141 9.87 -0.49 -13.88
C THR A 141 9.87 -1.31 -15.16
N GLU A 142 10.53 -0.82 -16.20
CA GLU A 142 10.54 -1.47 -17.52
C GLU A 142 11.79 -2.33 -17.70
N GLY A 143 11.61 -3.50 -18.28
CA GLY A 143 12.69 -4.42 -18.67
C GLY A 143 13.25 -5.25 -17.53
N ALA A 144 14.10 -4.71 -16.66
CA ALA A 144 14.76 -5.43 -15.59
C ALA A 144 14.62 -4.68 -14.26
N ASP A 145 14.84 -5.40 -13.16
CA ASP A 145 14.88 -4.81 -11.82
C ASP A 145 15.92 -3.70 -11.74
N GLU A 146 15.57 -2.66 -11.04
CA GLU A 146 16.44 -1.51 -10.77
C GLU A 146 16.67 -1.35 -9.26
N ARG A 147 17.82 -0.79 -8.92
CA ARG A 147 18.06 -0.26 -7.57
C ARG A 147 18.40 1.22 -7.67
N ASP A 148 17.84 2.00 -6.77
CA ASP A 148 18.19 3.42 -6.69
C ASP A 148 19.52 3.65 -5.95
N ALA A 149 19.91 4.92 -5.81
CA ALA A 149 21.15 5.31 -5.18
C ALA A 149 21.22 4.91 -3.69
N GLN A 150 20.09 4.67 -3.04
CA GLN A 150 19.98 4.17 -1.67
C GLN A 150 19.93 2.64 -1.60
N GLY A 151 19.97 1.95 -2.73
CA GLY A 151 19.94 0.49 -2.82
C GLY A 151 18.53 -0.13 -2.78
N ARG A 152 17.45 0.68 -2.81
CA ARG A 152 16.09 0.16 -2.79
C ARG A 152 15.75 -0.53 -4.11
N LEU A 153 15.20 -1.73 -4.01
CA LEU A 153 14.73 -2.52 -5.15
C LEU A 153 13.49 -1.89 -5.79
N TYR A 154 13.45 -1.88 -7.11
CA TYR A 154 12.27 -1.63 -7.93
C TYR A 154 12.14 -2.80 -8.90
N ALA A 155 11.41 -3.84 -8.48
CA ALA A 155 11.19 -5.04 -9.27
C ALA A 155 10.35 -4.75 -10.51
N ALA A 156 10.76 -5.32 -11.64
CA ALA A 156 10.03 -5.26 -12.91
C ALA A 156 9.19 -6.53 -13.06
N PHE A 157 7.86 -6.41 -13.05
CA PHE A 157 6.94 -7.54 -13.21
C PHE A 157 5.73 -7.16 -14.07
N ASP A 158 5.08 -8.20 -14.62
CA ASP A 158 3.90 -8.01 -15.47
C ASP A 158 2.66 -7.72 -14.60
N PRO A 159 1.91 -6.64 -14.87
CA PRO A 159 0.61 -6.40 -14.23
C PRO A 159 -0.36 -7.59 -14.31
N ALA A 160 -0.26 -8.40 -15.36
CA ALA A 160 -1.06 -9.61 -15.50
C ALA A 160 -0.83 -10.64 -14.37
N ASP A 161 0.38 -10.71 -13.82
CA ASP A 161 0.70 -11.59 -12.69
C ASP A 161 -0.02 -11.10 -11.42
N VAL A 162 -0.08 -9.80 -11.20
CA VAL A 162 -0.84 -9.20 -10.10
C VAL A 162 -2.33 -9.47 -10.26
N LEU A 163 -2.87 -9.24 -11.46
CA LEU A 163 -4.28 -9.47 -11.76
C LEU A 163 -4.67 -10.94 -11.59
N ALA A 164 -3.79 -11.87 -11.93
CA ALA A 164 -4.01 -13.30 -11.75
C ALA A 164 -4.24 -13.68 -10.27
N GLU A 165 -3.59 -13.00 -9.33
CA GLU A 165 -3.75 -13.24 -7.89
C GLU A 165 -5.00 -12.56 -7.30
N LEU A 166 -5.59 -11.61 -8.02
CA LEU A 166 -6.84 -10.93 -7.66
C LEU A 166 -8.10 -11.64 -8.22
N LYS A 167 -7.96 -12.88 -8.73
CA LYS A 167 -9.08 -13.68 -9.23
C LYS A 167 -10.20 -13.78 -8.19
N GLY A 168 -11.45 -13.68 -8.68
CA GLY A 168 -12.65 -13.71 -7.84
C GLY A 168 -13.03 -12.36 -7.25
N THR A 169 -12.28 -11.29 -7.54
CA THR A 169 -12.69 -9.91 -7.24
C THR A 169 -13.27 -9.22 -8.48
N THR A 170 -13.97 -8.11 -8.28
CA THR A 170 -14.40 -7.22 -9.36
C THR A 170 -13.39 -6.09 -9.52
N VAL A 171 -12.78 -5.97 -10.69
CA VAL A 171 -11.88 -4.86 -11.02
C VAL A 171 -12.74 -3.60 -11.24
N LEU A 172 -12.45 -2.55 -10.47
CA LEU A 172 -13.13 -1.26 -10.55
C LEU A 172 -12.28 -0.19 -11.24
N LEU A 173 -10.96 -0.33 -11.16
CA LEU A 173 -9.96 0.50 -11.82
C LEU A 173 -8.73 -0.35 -12.12
N ASP A 174 -8.15 -0.17 -13.30
CA ASP A 174 -6.90 -0.80 -13.74
C ASP A 174 -6.26 0.12 -14.78
N GLU A 175 -5.22 0.86 -14.39
CA GLU A 175 -4.62 1.86 -15.27
C GLU A 175 -3.17 2.21 -14.92
N GLU A 176 -2.43 2.69 -15.92
CA GLU A 176 -1.19 3.41 -15.70
C GLU A 176 -1.46 4.92 -15.62
N ALA A 177 -0.79 5.58 -14.67
CA ALA A 177 -0.92 7.02 -14.43
C ALA A 177 0.42 7.63 -13.99
N VAL A 178 0.49 8.94 -13.97
CA VAL A 178 1.59 9.68 -13.33
C VAL A 178 1.12 10.13 -11.96
N SER A 179 1.82 9.70 -10.91
CA SER A 179 1.49 10.08 -9.53
C SER A 179 1.60 11.59 -9.33
N ALA A 180 0.55 12.21 -8.81
CA ALA A 180 0.51 13.64 -8.52
C ALA A 180 1.54 14.06 -7.45
N SER A 181 1.89 13.15 -6.54
CA SER A 181 2.88 13.39 -5.49
C SER A 181 4.31 13.28 -6.01
N SER A 182 4.67 12.12 -6.57
CA SER A 182 6.06 11.80 -6.91
C SER A 182 6.45 12.16 -8.36
N GLY A 183 5.47 12.41 -9.25
CA GLY A 183 5.69 12.60 -10.69
C GLY A 183 6.18 11.33 -11.39
N LYS A 184 6.11 10.17 -10.76
CA LYS A 184 6.57 8.90 -11.33
C LYS A 184 5.41 8.14 -11.97
N LYS A 185 5.73 7.36 -13.01
CA LYS A 185 4.79 6.44 -13.63
C LYS A 185 4.47 5.31 -12.67
N ILE A 186 3.20 5.12 -12.40
CA ILE A 186 2.67 4.07 -11.53
C ILE A 186 1.62 3.27 -12.28
N HIS A 187 1.49 2.00 -11.95
CA HIS A 187 0.31 1.20 -12.24
C HIS A 187 -0.55 1.14 -10.98
N ARG A 188 -1.85 1.32 -11.11
CA ARG A 188 -2.79 1.28 -9.99
C ARG A 188 -4.04 0.49 -10.31
N MET A 189 -4.47 -0.29 -9.34
CA MET A 189 -5.66 -1.13 -9.40
C MET A 189 -6.56 -0.85 -8.20
N VAL A 190 -7.87 -0.86 -8.44
CA VAL A 190 -8.88 -0.93 -7.38
C VAL A 190 -9.73 -2.14 -7.64
N VAL A 191 -9.84 -3.01 -6.65
CA VAL A 191 -10.70 -4.19 -6.73
C VAL A 191 -11.67 -4.27 -5.56
N LYS A 192 -12.84 -4.85 -5.83
CA LYS A 192 -13.86 -5.13 -4.82
C LYS A 192 -13.95 -6.63 -4.59
N LYS A 193 -13.83 -7.05 -3.33
CA LYS A 193 -14.07 -8.44 -2.93
C LYS A 193 -15.57 -8.76 -2.99
N PRO A 194 -15.98 -9.93 -3.48
CA PRO A 194 -17.40 -10.33 -3.46
C PRO A 194 -18.00 -10.26 -2.06
N GLY A 195 -19.28 -9.97 -1.98
CA GLY A 195 -20.06 -10.13 -0.75
C GLY A 195 -20.20 -11.61 -0.37
N LEU A 196 -20.62 -11.88 0.86
CA LEU A 196 -21.05 -13.23 1.23
C LEU A 196 -22.31 -13.57 0.46
N GLU A 197 -22.30 -14.70 -0.27
CA GLU A 197 -23.55 -15.26 -0.80
C GLU A 197 -24.42 -15.70 0.39
N ILE A 198 -25.56 -15.05 0.56
CA ILE A 198 -26.60 -15.56 1.45
C ILE A 198 -27.15 -16.81 0.75
N ARG A 199 -26.74 -17.99 1.18
CA ARG A 199 -27.44 -19.23 0.79
C ARG A 199 -28.73 -19.26 1.57
N GLU A 200 -29.84 -19.06 0.87
CA GLU A 200 -31.18 -19.33 1.37
C GLU A 200 -31.36 -20.83 1.63
#